data_c5a5d99049a54a9bb1dc29e401568f53
#
_entry.id   c5a5d99049a54a9bb1dc29e401568f53
#
_cell.length_a   1.000
_cell.length_b   1.000
_cell.length_c   1.000
_cell.angle_alpha   90.00
_cell.angle_beta   90.00
_cell.angle_gamma   90.00
#
_symmetry.space_group_name_H-M   'P 1'
#
loop_
_entity.id
_entity.type
_entity.pdbx_description
1 polymer ?
#
loop_
_entity_poly.entity_id
_entity_poly.type
_entity_poly.pdbx_seq_one_letter_code
_entity_poly.pdbx_strand_id
1 'polypeptide(L)'
;FKKNKFKKFENDFNTKNFNDPIIKNMWNLIDEFNISLKIIHDLFEGIKSDISEKVKLNSKKELIIYSYRVAGTVGLMMAKILKVSKKSSLKSAIDLGIAMQLTNISRDVIEDLRINRSYINENFEEIKSTLMLAEKFYENSFQSIKEIPISFRFSILVARRVYRKIGYKILKLW
;
A
#
# COMPACT_ATOMS: atom_id res chain seq x y z
N PHE A 1 18.57 13.65 7.95
CA PHE A 1 19.31 12.81 7.00
C PHE A 1 18.36 12.13 6.00
N LYS A 2 17.38 11.30 6.43
CA LYS A 2 16.43 10.59 5.55
C LYS A 2 15.61 11.55 4.65
N LYS A 3 15.11 12.63 5.22
CA LYS A 3 14.29 13.64 4.53
C LYS A 3 15.03 14.31 3.36
N ASN A 4 16.30 14.67 3.56
CA ASN A 4 17.12 15.28 2.50
C ASN A 4 17.46 14.29 1.38
N LYS A 5 17.74 13.02 1.74
CA LYS A 5 17.97 11.97 0.74
C LYS A 5 16.74 11.74 -0.14
N PHE A 6 15.56 11.67 0.47
CA PHE A 6 14.34 11.48 -0.29
C PHE A 6 13.99 12.69 -1.17
N LYS A 7 14.17 13.91 -0.65
CA LYS A 7 13.98 15.15 -1.43
C LYS A 7 14.90 15.19 -2.67
N LYS A 8 16.17 14.77 -2.51
CA LYS A 8 17.09 14.65 -3.64
C LYS A 8 16.60 13.60 -4.64
N PHE A 9 16.23 12.42 -4.18
CA PHE A 9 15.70 11.34 -5.05
C PHE A 9 14.45 11.80 -5.81
N GLU A 10 13.50 12.47 -5.17
CA GLU A 10 12.29 12.99 -5.79
C GLU A 10 12.62 14.04 -6.87
N ASN A 11 13.58 14.93 -6.57
CA ASN A 11 14.04 15.91 -7.56
C ASN A 11 14.69 15.23 -8.77
N ASP A 12 15.60 14.29 -8.52
CA ASP A 12 16.29 13.53 -9.56
C ASP A 12 15.29 12.71 -10.40
N PHE A 13 14.25 12.15 -9.78
CA PHE A 13 13.15 11.49 -10.48
C PHE A 13 12.38 12.46 -11.37
N ASN A 14 11.99 13.63 -10.87
CA ASN A 14 11.20 14.62 -11.61
C ASN A 14 11.99 15.25 -12.77
N THR A 15 13.30 15.40 -12.62
CA THR A 15 14.20 15.92 -13.65
C THR A 15 14.74 14.85 -14.60
N LYS A 16 14.30 13.59 -14.44
CA LYS A 16 14.77 12.44 -15.24
C LYS A 16 16.31 12.28 -15.20
N ASN A 17 16.89 12.43 -14.02
CA ASN A 17 18.33 12.22 -13.83
C ASN A 17 18.66 10.71 -13.91
N PHE A 18 18.90 10.21 -15.10
CA PHE A 18 19.16 8.78 -15.37
C PHE A 18 20.56 8.30 -14.98
N ASN A 19 21.38 9.13 -14.33
CA ASN A 19 22.62 8.68 -13.71
C ASN A 19 22.36 7.72 -12.54
N ASP A 20 21.18 7.82 -11.90
CA ASP A 20 20.71 6.83 -10.94
C ASP A 20 20.00 5.68 -11.67
N PRO A 21 20.52 4.43 -11.59
CA PRO A 21 19.93 3.28 -12.29
C PRO A 21 18.52 2.94 -11.79
N ILE A 22 18.19 3.26 -10.53
CA ILE A 22 16.84 3.05 -10.00
C ILE A 22 15.86 3.98 -10.71
N ILE A 23 16.20 5.25 -10.84
CA ILE A 23 15.36 6.25 -11.55
C ILE A 23 15.17 5.85 -13.01
N LYS A 24 16.26 5.45 -13.68
CA LYS A 24 16.20 4.98 -15.06
C LYS A 24 15.24 3.79 -15.22
N ASN A 25 15.37 2.79 -14.34
CA ASN A 25 14.50 1.61 -14.38
C ASN A 25 13.05 1.94 -14.04
N MET A 26 12.81 2.84 -13.10
CA MET A 26 11.45 3.32 -12.79
C MET A 26 10.81 3.97 -14.01
N TRP A 27 11.50 4.85 -14.71
CA TRP A 27 10.99 5.50 -15.92
C TRP A 27 10.74 4.49 -17.04
N ASN A 28 11.62 3.51 -17.26
CA ASN A 28 11.39 2.43 -18.23
C ASN A 28 10.08 1.68 -17.92
N LEU A 29 9.81 1.33 -16.67
CA LEU A 29 8.57 0.66 -16.27
C LEU A 29 7.35 1.57 -16.42
N ILE A 30 7.49 2.86 -16.10
CA ILE A 30 6.42 3.86 -16.27
C ILE A 30 5.99 3.93 -17.74
N ASP A 31 6.95 4.03 -18.63
CA ASP A 31 6.70 4.13 -20.07
C ASP A 31 6.18 2.80 -20.65
N GLU A 32 6.81 1.67 -20.30
CA GLU A 32 6.42 0.34 -20.81
C GLU A 32 4.99 -0.06 -20.40
N PHE A 33 4.60 0.21 -19.15
CA PHE A 33 3.30 -0.22 -18.62
C PHE A 33 2.27 0.92 -18.52
N ASN A 34 2.58 2.09 -19.10
CA ASN A 34 1.72 3.27 -19.06
C ASN A 34 1.21 3.58 -17.64
N ILE A 35 2.16 3.67 -16.69
CA ILE A 35 1.88 4.00 -15.28
C ILE A 35 1.76 5.52 -15.18
N SER A 36 0.62 6.00 -14.67
CA SER A 36 0.43 7.45 -14.46
C SER A 36 1.41 7.98 -13.41
N LEU A 37 2.07 9.09 -13.69
CA LEU A 37 2.95 9.80 -12.76
C LEU A 37 2.22 10.16 -11.45
N LYS A 38 0.90 10.40 -11.52
CA LYS A 38 0.09 10.63 -10.32
C LYS A 38 0.20 9.48 -9.32
N ILE A 39 0.25 8.23 -9.77
CA ILE A 39 0.38 7.06 -8.90
C ILE A 39 1.73 7.09 -8.17
N ILE A 40 2.79 7.46 -8.89
CA ILE A 40 4.13 7.57 -8.32
C ILE A 40 4.19 8.72 -7.30
N HIS A 41 3.62 9.88 -7.63
CA HIS A 41 3.57 11.00 -6.70
C HIS A 41 2.72 10.69 -5.47
N ASP A 42 1.59 9.98 -5.62
CA ASP A 42 0.79 9.52 -4.48
C ASP A 42 1.61 8.59 -3.55
N LEU A 43 2.42 7.68 -4.12
CA LEU A 43 3.37 6.86 -3.35
C LEU A 43 4.42 7.72 -2.65
N PHE A 44 5.02 8.68 -3.34
CA PHE A 44 6.01 9.60 -2.75
C PHE A 44 5.44 10.38 -1.57
N GLU A 45 4.19 10.84 -1.65
CA GLU A 45 3.50 11.46 -0.53
C GLU A 45 3.33 10.51 0.68
N GLY A 46 3.08 9.23 0.42
CA GLY A 46 3.06 8.20 1.47
C GLY A 46 4.43 8.03 2.13
N ILE A 47 5.50 7.92 1.34
CA ILE A 47 6.87 7.81 1.83
C ILE A 47 7.29 9.05 2.62
N LYS A 48 6.91 10.25 2.16
CA LYS A 48 7.17 11.50 2.90
C LYS A 48 6.53 11.49 4.28
N SER A 49 5.33 10.93 4.41
CA SER A 49 4.69 10.75 5.72
C SER A 49 5.55 9.85 6.61
N ASP A 50 6.08 8.74 6.09
CA ASP A 50 6.84 7.75 6.87
C ASP A 50 8.23 8.21 7.28
N ILE A 51 8.87 9.12 6.54
CA ILE A 51 10.17 9.68 6.92
C ILE A 51 10.06 10.87 7.87
N SER A 52 8.85 11.27 8.27
CA SER A 52 8.62 12.28 9.30
C SER A 52 9.03 11.73 10.67
N GLU A 53 9.51 12.61 11.56
CA GLU A 53 9.94 12.22 12.91
C GLU A 53 8.78 11.69 13.76
N LYS A 54 7.59 12.20 13.48
CA LYS A 54 6.35 11.76 14.14
C LYS A 54 5.24 11.63 13.11
N VAL A 55 4.55 10.51 13.13
CA VAL A 55 3.35 10.26 12.33
C VAL A 55 2.18 10.08 13.28
N LYS A 56 1.10 10.83 13.05
CA LYS A 56 -0.17 10.64 13.76
C LYS A 56 -1.31 10.83 12.78
N LEU A 57 -2.15 9.82 12.63
CA LEU A 57 -3.41 9.91 11.89
C LEU A 57 -4.55 10.14 12.87
N ASN A 58 -5.47 11.03 12.53
CA ASN A 58 -6.55 11.46 13.44
C ASN A 58 -7.93 10.97 12.99
N SER A 59 -8.02 10.31 11.84
CA SER A 59 -9.30 9.85 11.30
C SER A 59 -9.16 8.60 10.44
N LYS A 60 -10.26 7.84 10.33
CA LYS A 60 -10.35 6.71 9.39
C LYS A 60 -10.12 7.13 7.93
N LYS A 61 -10.50 8.35 7.57
CA LYS A 61 -10.24 8.89 6.24
C LYS A 61 -8.74 9.04 5.98
N GLU A 62 -8.00 9.61 6.92
CA GLU A 62 -6.54 9.72 6.81
C GLU A 62 -5.87 8.36 6.76
N LEU A 63 -6.34 7.39 7.56
CA LEU A 63 -5.86 6.02 7.55
C LEU A 63 -6.04 5.34 6.18
N ILE A 64 -7.20 5.51 5.54
CA ILE A 64 -7.45 4.96 4.20
C ILE A 64 -6.58 5.65 3.15
N ILE A 65 -6.46 6.99 3.21
CA ILE A 65 -5.61 7.76 2.29
C ILE A 65 -4.15 7.33 2.42
N TYR A 66 -3.64 7.19 3.64
CA TYR A 66 -2.29 6.70 3.89
C TYR A 66 -2.11 5.28 3.33
N SER A 67 -3.01 4.35 3.67
CA SER A 67 -2.96 2.97 3.18
C SER A 67 -3.01 2.88 1.65
N TYR A 68 -3.82 3.74 1.00
CA TYR A 68 -3.82 3.87 -0.45
C TYR A 68 -2.45 4.32 -0.97
N ARG A 69 -1.87 5.38 -0.37
CA ARG A 69 -0.61 5.97 -0.81
C ARG A 69 0.55 4.98 -0.74
N VAL A 70 0.67 4.21 0.36
CA VAL A 70 1.83 3.33 0.58
C VAL A 70 1.63 1.90 0.04
N ALA A 71 0.40 1.46 -0.19
CA ALA A 71 0.12 0.08 -0.60
C ALA A 71 -0.90 -0.04 -1.74
N GLY A 72 -1.96 0.78 -1.76
CA GLY A 72 -2.92 0.78 -2.86
C GLY A 72 -2.27 1.17 -4.20
N THR A 73 -1.37 2.17 -4.20
CA THR A 73 -0.57 2.54 -5.37
C THR A 73 0.32 1.40 -5.86
N VAL A 74 0.93 0.65 -4.93
CA VAL A 74 1.74 -0.54 -5.26
C VAL A 74 0.87 -1.62 -5.90
N GLY A 75 -0.31 -1.90 -5.33
CA GLY A 75 -1.27 -2.83 -5.91
C GLY A 75 -1.67 -2.44 -7.34
N LEU A 76 -1.92 -1.15 -7.57
CA LEU A 76 -2.27 -0.61 -8.88
C LEU A 76 -1.11 -0.73 -9.89
N MET A 77 0.11 -0.42 -9.48
CA MET A 77 1.30 -0.59 -10.33
C MET A 77 1.52 -2.05 -10.71
N MET A 78 1.43 -2.96 -9.73
CA MET A 78 1.54 -4.41 -9.99
C MET A 78 0.48 -4.89 -10.97
N ALA A 79 -0.78 -4.44 -10.84
CA ALA A 79 -1.83 -4.81 -11.77
C ALA A 79 -1.53 -4.34 -13.20
N LYS A 80 -0.97 -3.13 -13.37
CA LYS A 80 -0.54 -2.63 -14.68
C LYS A 80 0.59 -3.44 -15.28
N ILE A 81 1.61 -3.80 -14.50
CA ILE A 81 2.73 -4.67 -14.91
C ILE A 81 2.19 -6.05 -15.35
N LEU A 82 1.18 -6.57 -14.67
CA LEU A 82 0.49 -7.80 -15.04
C LEU A 82 -0.48 -7.62 -16.22
N LYS A 83 -0.48 -6.45 -16.87
CA LYS A 83 -1.32 -6.09 -18.04
C LYS A 83 -2.83 -6.19 -17.78
N VAL A 84 -3.24 -5.97 -16.54
CA VAL A 84 -4.65 -5.84 -16.18
C VAL A 84 -5.16 -4.48 -16.65
N SER A 85 -6.22 -4.45 -17.47
CA SER A 85 -6.75 -3.22 -18.09
C SER A 85 -8.12 -2.80 -17.56
N LYS A 86 -8.94 -3.74 -17.08
CA LYS A 86 -10.31 -3.42 -16.60
C LYS A 86 -10.26 -2.52 -15.37
N LYS A 87 -11.02 -1.43 -15.39
CA LYS A 87 -11.09 -0.47 -14.27
C LYS A 87 -11.51 -1.13 -12.94
N SER A 88 -12.47 -2.07 -12.99
CA SER A 88 -12.89 -2.83 -11.80
C SER A 88 -11.74 -3.63 -11.20
N SER A 89 -10.91 -4.26 -12.03
CA SER A 89 -9.77 -5.08 -11.59
C SER A 89 -8.63 -4.22 -11.06
N LEU A 90 -8.38 -3.05 -11.66
CA LEU A 90 -7.44 -2.07 -11.13
C LEU A 90 -7.89 -1.55 -9.75
N LYS A 91 -9.19 -1.27 -9.58
CA LYS A 91 -9.76 -0.90 -8.28
C LYS A 91 -9.57 -2.04 -7.26
N SER A 92 -9.84 -3.28 -7.64
CA SER A 92 -9.64 -4.44 -6.75
C SER A 92 -8.18 -4.63 -6.33
N ALA A 93 -7.22 -4.30 -7.20
CA ALA A 93 -5.79 -4.32 -6.84
C ALA A 93 -5.44 -3.23 -5.81
N ILE A 94 -6.03 -2.04 -5.93
CA ILE A 94 -5.93 -0.97 -4.92
C ILE A 94 -6.51 -1.46 -3.60
N ASP A 95 -7.73 -2.02 -3.63
CA ASP A 95 -8.43 -2.51 -2.44
C ASP A 95 -7.62 -3.59 -1.72
N LEU A 96 -6.98 -4.51 -2.47
CA LEU A 96 -6.11 -5.53 -1.88
C LEU A 96 -4.89 -4.90 -1.18
N GLY A 97 -4.24 -3.92 -1.80
CA GLY A 97 -3.13 -3.19 -1.20
C GLY A 97 -3.54 -2.50 0.10
N ILE A 98 -4.67 -1.78 0.09
CA ILE A 98 -5.22 -1.12 1.28
C ILE A 98 -5.52 -2.14 2.39
N ALA A 99 -6.16 -3.26 2.06
CA ALA A 99 -6.48 -4.32 3.02
C ALA A 99 -5.24 -4.89 3.71
N MET A 100 -4.19 -5.17 2.93
CA MET A 100 -2.92 -5.66 3.47
C MET A 100 -2.26 -4.63 4.39
N GLN A 101 -2.28 -3.36 4.02
CA GLN A 101 -1.70 -2.30 4.84
C GLN A 101 -2.46 -2.09 6.16
N LEU A 102 -3.80 -2.10 6.13
CA LEU A 102 -4.61 -2.04 7.34
C LEU A 102 -4.32 -3.22 8.28
N THR A 103 -4.07 -4.41 7.71
CA THR A 103 -3.67 -5.59 8.48
C THR A 103 -2.29 -5.41 9.11
N ASN A 104 -1.31 -4.85 8.37
CA ASN A 104 0.01 -4.54 8.92
C ASN A 104 -0.08 -3.53 10.07
N ILE A 105 -0.80 -2.42 9.87
CA ILE A 105 -1.01 -1.40 10.92
C ILE A 105 -1.62 -2.01 12.18
N SER A 106 -2.59 -2.92 12.02
CA SER A 106 -3.21 -3.61 13.16
C SER A 106 -2.28 -4.60 13.85
N ARG A 107 -1.34 -5.20 13.11
CA ARG A 107 -0.34 -6.13 13.65
C ARG A 107 0.75 -5.40 14.41
N ASP A 108 1.23 -4.31 13.85
CA ASP A 108 2.48 -3.65 14.24
C ASP A 108 2.23 -2.42 15.14
N VAL A 109 1.00 -2.26 15.69
CA VAL A 109 0.59 -1.06 16.44
C VAL A 109 1.56 -0.72 17.59
N ILE A 110 2.06 -1.71 18.33
CA ILE A 110 2.98 -1.52 19.45
C ILE A 110 4.38 -1.13 18.95
N GLU A 111 4.87 -1.81 17.92
CA GLU A 111 6.17 -1.52 17.29
C GLU A 111 6.19 -0.13 16.66
N ASP A 112 5.11 0.25 15.99
CA ASP A 112 4.98 1.57 15.36
C ASP A 112 4.97 2.70 16.41
N LEU A 113 4.28 2.52 17.54
CA LEU A 113 4.29 3.49 18.63
C LEU A 113 5.68 3.71 19.22
N ARG A 114 6.50 2.67 19.32
CA ARG A 114 7.89 2.77 19.82
C ARG A 114 8.78 3.66 18.94
N ILE A 115 8.42 3.81 17.67
CA ILE A 115 9.15 4.65 16.71
C ILE A 115 8.38 5.94 16.35
N ASN A 116 7.51 6.41 17.26
CA ASN A 116 6.70 7.62 17.13
C ASN A 116 5.71 7.60 15.93
N ARG A 117 5.19 6.43 15.59
CA ARG A 117 4.15 6.24 14.56
C ARG A 117 2.85 5.79 15.21
N SER A 118 1.82 6.61 15.12
CA SER A 118 0.48 6.34 15.63
C SER A 118 -0.52 6.41 14.47
N TYR A 119 -0.70 5.29 13.78
CA TYR A 119 -1.68 5.17 12.71
C TYR A 119 -3.09 4.92 13.25
N ILE A 120 -3.19 4.17 14.36
CA ILE A 120 -4.40 3.90 15.12
C ILE A 120 -4.06 3.91 16.62
N ASN A 121 -5.06 3.99 17.50
CA ASN A 121 -4.83 3.88 18.94
C ASN A 121 -4.54 2.43 19.33
N GLU A 122 -3.70 2.25 20.37
CA GLU A 122 -3.35 0.95 20.96
C GLU A 122 -4.47 0.46 21.89
N ASN A 123 -5.62 0.10 21.30
CA ASN A 123 -6.70 -0.54 22.02
C ASN A 123 -7.45 -1.53 21.12
N PHE A 124 -8.08 -2.52 21.76
CA PHE A 124 -8.76 -3.60 21.05
C PHE A 124 -9.84 -3.11 20.08
N GLU A 125 -10.63 -2.11 20.45
CA GLU A 125 -11.74 -1.61 19.63
C GLU A 125 -11.24 -0.95 18.32
N GLU A 126 -10.15 -0.17 18.39
CA GLU A 126 -9.53 0.43 17.21
C GLU A 126 -8.91 -0.64 16.30
N ILE A 127 -8.18 -1.60 16.88
CA ILE A 127 -7.59 -2.73 16.14
C ILE A 127 -8.69 -3.54 15.46
N LYS A 128 -9.74 -3.91 16.20
CA LYS A 128 -10.88 -4.65 15.68
C LYS A 128 -11.59 -3.90 14.57
N SER A 129 -11.89 -2.61 14.76
CA SER A 129 -12.56 -1.78 13.75
C SER A 129 -11.72 -1.62 12.49
N THR A 130 -10.39 -1.54 12.62
CA THR A 130 -9.44 -1.46 11.50
C THR A 130 -9.39 -2.79 10.73
N LEU A 131 -9.37 -3.92 11.43
CA LEU A 131 -9.42 -5.25 10.80
C LEU A 131 -10.77 -5.53 10.12
N MET A 132 -11.88 -5.07 10.69
CA MET A 132 -13.20 -5.15 10.03
C MET A 132 -13.23 -4.28 8.77
N LEU A 133 -12.57 -3.13 8.77
CA LEU A 133 -12.41 -2.30 7.58
C LEU A 133 -11.54 -3.02 6.53
N ALA A 134 -10.42 -3.61 6.94
CA ALA A 134 -9.56 -4.41 6.07
C ALA A 134 -10.34 -5.56 5.40
N GLU A 135 -11.22 -6.23 6.15
CA GLU A 135 -12.03 -7.33 5.64
C GLU A 135 -12.95 -6.88 4.49
N LYS A 136 -13.59 -5.72 4.60
CA LYS A 136 -14.39 -5.15 3.50
C LYS A 136 -13.56 -4.93 2.23
N PHE A 137 -12.32 -4.43 2.37
CA PHE A 137 -11.41 -4.27 1.25
C PHE A 137 -10.94 -5.62 0.68
N TYR A 138 -10.71 -6.64 1.52
CA TYR A 138 -10.43 -8.00 1.05
C TYR A 138 -11.60 -8.59 0.26
N GLU A 139 -12.83 -8.39 0.69
CA GLU A 139 -14.03 -8.86 -0.04
C GLU A 139 -14.15 -8.17 -1.40
N ASN A 140 -14.03 -6.84 -1.44
CA ASN A 140 -14.07 -6.09 -2.69
C ASN A 140 -12.98 -6.53 -3.67
N SER A 141 -11.77 -6.81 -3.18
CA SER A 141 -10.64 -7.23 -4.00
C SER A 141 -10.84 -8.60 -4.66
N PHE A 142 -11.65 -9.48 -4.06
CA PHE A 142 -11.81 -10.85 -4.53
C PHE A 142 -12.55 -10.96 -5.85
N GLN A 143 -13.52 -10.09 -6.10
CA GLN A 143 -14.41 -10.15 -7.27
C GLN A 143 -13.68 -10.12 -8.61
N SER A 144 -12.54 -9.46 -8.67
CA SER A 144 -11.79 -9.27 -9.92
C SER A 144 -10.52 -10.13 -10.03
N ILE A 145 -10.26 -11.03 -9.10
CA ILE A 145 -9.07 -11.93 -9.18
C ILE A 145 -9.09 -12.78 -10.45
N LYS A 146 -10.26 -13.16 -10.93
CA LYS A 146 -10.44 -13.91 -12.18
C LYS A 146 -9.93 -13.17 -13.44
N GLU A 147 -9.75 -11.85 -13.37
CA GLU A 147 -9.25 -11.04 -14.47
C GLU A 147 -7.71 -11.01 -14.55
N ILE A 148 -7.04 -11.45 -13.49
CA ILE A 148 -5.57 -11.54 -13.44
C ILE A 148 -5.14 -12.74 -14.30
N PRO A 149 -4.02 -12.66 -15.04
CA PRO A 149 -3.49 -13.81 -15.76
C PRO A 149 -3.34 -15.03 -14.85
N ILE A 150 -3.73 -16.21 -15.33
CA ILE A 150 -3.86 -17.43 -14.51
C ILE A 150 -2.56 -17.80 -13.78
N SER A 151 -1.41 -17.55 -14.40
CA SER A 151 -0.08 -17.78 -13.84
C SER A 151 0.20 -17.03 -12.54
N PHE A 152 -0.46 -15.90 -12.31
CA PHE A 152 -0.26 -15.06 -11.13
C PHE A 152 -1.38 -15.18 -10.10
N ARG A 153 -2.56 -15.73 -10.47
CA ARG A 153 -3.73 -15.82 -9.57
C ARG A 153 -3.43 -16.57 -8.29
N PHE A 154 -2.71 -17.67 -8.40
CA PHE A 154 -2.39 -18.52 -7.24
C PHE A 154 -1.60 -17.75 -6.19
N SER A 155 -0.52 -17.07 -6.59
CA SER A 155 0.32 -16.29 -5.67
C SER A 155 -0.46 -15.15 -5.00
N ILE A 156 -1.31 -14.46 -5.75
CA ILE A 156 -2.14 -13.36 -5.22
C ILE A 156 -3.20 -13.89 -4.25
N LEU A 157 -3.83 -15.03 -4.56
CA LEU A 157 -4.79 -15.67 -3.67
C LEU A 157 -4.14 -16.17 -2.38
N VAL A 158 -2.94 -16.75 -2.47
CA VAL A 158 -2.17 -17.18 -1.29
C VAL A 158 -1.82 -15.97 -0.42
N ALA A 159 -1.25 -14.91 -1.01
CA ALA A 159 -0.93 -13.68 -0.29
C ALA A 159 -2.17 -13.11 0.42
N ARG A 160 -3.29 -12.95 -0.31
CA ARG A 160 -4.56 -12.50 0.27
C ARG A 160 -5.01 -13.36 1.44
N ARG A 161 -4.96 -14.69 1.31
CA ARG A 161 -5.36 -15.63 2.37
C ARG A 161 -4.46 -15.52 3.60
N VAL A 162 -3.15 -15.47 3.40
CA VAL A 162 -2.17 -15.35 4.49
C VAL A 162 -2.43 -14.08 5.29
N TYR A 163 -2.56 -12.94 4.61
CA TYR A 163 -2.82 -11.67 5.28
C TYR A 163 -4.15 -11.63 6.04
N ARG A 164 -5.24 -12.14 5.45
CA ARG A 164 -6.52 -12.28 6.18
C ARG A 164 -6.37 -13.15 7.42
N LYS A 165 -5.60 -14.26 7.33
CA LYS A 165 -5.35 -15.14 8.47
C LYS A 165 -4.55 -14.45 9.59
N ILE A 166 -3.62 -13.54 9.24
CA ILE A 166 -2.94 -12.69 10.21
C ILE A 166 -3.97 -11.86 10.98
N GLY A 167 -4.89 -11.16 10.28
CA GLY A 167 -5.95 -10.38 10.91
C GLY A 167 -6.81 -11.20 11.88
N TYR A 168 -7.23 -12.41 11.49
CA TYR A 168 -7.99 -13.30 12.38
C TYR A 168 -7.19 -13.78 13.59
N LYS A 169 -5.87 -13.97 13.44
CA LYS A 169 -5.01 -14.30 14.57
C LYS A 169 -4.91 -13.14 15.57
N ILE A 170 -4.74 -11.92 15.08
CA ILE A 170 -4.69 -10.73 15.94
C ILE A 170 -5.96 -10.65 16.80
N LEU A 171 -7.15 -10.80 16.19
CA LEU A 171 -8.44 -10.77 16.91
C LEU A 171 -8.62 -11.88 17.96
N LYS A 172 -7.80 -12.93 17.92
CA LYS A 172 -7.83 -14.02 18.91
C LYS A 172 -6.83 -13.84 20.04
N LEU A 173 -5.83 -12.99 19.87
CA LEU A 173 -4.75 -12.78 20.83
C LEU A 173 -5.04 -11.60 21.77
N TRP A 174 -5.99 -10.76 21.40
CA TRP A 174 -6.53 -9.65 22.19
C TRP A 174 -7.86 -10.02 22.84
#